data_2fe3b305c10b90e374378ffe838e35a6
#
_entry.id   2fe3b305c10b90e374378ffe838e35a6
#
_cell.length_a   1.000
_cell.length_b   1.000
_cell.length_c   1.000
_cell.angle_alpha   90.00
_cell.angle_beta   90.00
_cell.angle_gamma   90.00
#
_symmetry.space_group_name_H-M   'P 1'
#
loop_
_entity.id
_entity.type
_entity.pdbx_description
1 polymer ?
#
loop_
_entity_poly.entity_id
_entity_poly.type
_entity_poly.pdbx_seq_one_letter_code
_entity_poly.pdbx_strand_id
1 'polypeptide(L)'
;MLLHIALQKFSTVKDTDSKRVDFSGRSVITPDPYINIYQLGVPKKIAMELTIPEEVTPQNIKYLTKLVLNGRDTYPGANFVLRYIYRDGKTESQKIDLKYRKKEIRLNIGDVVERHAINGDFVLFNRQPSLHKPSMMGHHIHVLDRADVNTFRVNVSVCGPYGADGKNQCRQQEALIKRVTS
;
A
#
# COMPACT_ATOMS: atom_id res chain seq x y z
N MET A 1 -2.01 -16.62 12.70
CA MET A 1 -1.37 -17.59 11.80
C MET A 1 -0.84 -16.96 10.51
N LEU A 2 -1.57 -16.03 9.86
CA LEU A 2 -1.10 -15.31 8.66
C LEU A 2 0.11 -14.37 8.90
N LEU A 3 0.21 -13.76 10.07
CA LEU A 3 1.34 -12.90 10.43
C LEU A 3 2.67 -13.67 10.49
N HIS A 4 2.63 -14.93 10.88
CA HIS A 4 3.83 -15.80 10.98
C HIS A 4 4.36 -16.20 9.61
N ILE A 5 3.48 -16.39 8.63
CA ILE A 5 3.84 -16.75 7.24
C ILE A 5 4.44 -15.54 6.50
N ALA A 6 3.92 -14.35 6.73
CA ALA A 6 4.50 -13.12 6.18
C ALA A 6 5.90 -12.84 6.75
N LEU A 7 6.12 -13.12 8.03
CA LEU A 7 7.42 -12.95 8.69
C LEU A 7 8.44 -14.03 8.29
N GLN A 8 8.01 -15.25 7.96
CA GLN A 8 8.93 -16.30 7.49
C GLN A 8 9.47 -16.06 6.07
N LYS A 9 8.72 -15.38 5.19
CA LYS A 9 9.23 -14.94 3.89
C LYS A 9 10.22 -13.76 3.97
N PHE A 10 10.30 -13.10 5.12
CA PHE A 10 11.24 -12.00 5.41
C PHE A 10 12.37 -12.44 6.35
N SER A 11 12.89 -13.65 6.21
CA SER A 11 13.85 -14.24 7.15
C SER A 11 15.24 -13.60 7.19
N THR A 12 15.50 -12.59 6.36
CA THR A 12 16.73 -11.78 6.49
C THR A 12 16.44 -10.32 6.18
N VAL A 13 16.56 -9.47 7.20
CA VAL A 13 16.48 -7.99 7.10
C VAL A 13 17.47 -7.45 6.04
N LYS A 14 18.55 -8.17 5.76
CA LYS A 14 19.57 -7.84 4.74
C LYS A 14 19.06 -7.92 3.30
N ASP A 15 18.09 -8.82 2.99
CA ASP A 15 17.59 -8.99 1.62
C ASP A 15 16.60 -7.90 1.19
N THR A 16 16.04 -7.16 2.12
CA THR A 16 15.05 -6.10 1.84
C THR A 16 15.70 -4.77 1.47
N ASP A 17 16.92 -4.52 1.91
CA ASP A 17 17.61 -3.25 1.61
C ASP A 17 18.30 -3.24 0.23
N SER A 18 18.58 -4.42 -0.34
CA SER A 18 19.33 -4.54 -1.60
C SER A 18 18.47 -4.66 -2.86
N LYS A 19 17.16 -4.93 -2.73
CA LYS A 19 16.25 -5.07 -3.88
C LYS A 19 15.32 -3.87 -3.98
N ARG A 20 15.27 -3.24 -5.16
CA ARG A 20 14.21 -2.30 -5.50
C ARG A 20 12.87 -3.03 -5.39
N VAL A 21 11.98 -2.53 -4.54
CA VAL A 21 10.67 -3.13 -4.33
C VAL A 21 9.62 -2.27 -5.02
N ASP A 22 8.90 -2.88 -5.94
CA ASP A 22 7.75 -2.26 -6.58
C ASP A 22 6.61 -2.05 -5.57
N PHE A 23 5.68 -1.15 -5.90
CA PHE A 23 4.51 -0.82 -5.07
C PHE A 23 4.90 -0.33 -3.67
N SER A 24 5.80 0.61 -3.62
CA SER A 24 6.25 1.27 -2.39
C SER A 24 6.06 2.78 -2.49
N GLY A 25 5.77 3.40 -1.37
CA GLY A 25 5.70 4.86 -1.23
C GLY A 25 6.75 5.35 -0.25
N ARG A 26 7.39 6.48 -0.53
CA ARG A 26 8.39 7.10 0.35
C ARG A 26 7.96 8.51 0.71
N SER A 27 8.00 8.86 1.98
CA SER A 27 7.74 10.20 2.47
C SER A 27 8.37 10.43 3.84
N VAL A 28 8.36 11.67 4.29
CA VAL A 28 8.82 12.06 5.63
C VAL A 28 7.81 11.61 6.69
N ILE A 29 8.29 11.21 7.86
CA ILE A 29 7.49 10.84 9.01
C ILE A 29 7.21 12.08 9.86
N THR A 30 5.97 12.27 10.27
CA THR A 30 5.57 13.33 11.21
C THR A 30 4.74 12.71 12.34
N PRO A 31 5.02 13.05 13.62
CA PRO A 31 4.24 12.55 14.73
C PRO A 31 2.84 13.18 14.75
N ASP A 32 1.83 12.38 15.08
CA ASP A 32 0.45 12.81 15.24
C ASP A 32 -0.18 12.10 16.44
N PRO A 33 -0.60 12.83 17.49
CA PRO A 33 -1.17 12.23 18.69
C PRO A 33 -2.57 11.65 18.47
N TYR A 34 -3.27 12.04 17.40
CA TYR A 34 -4.64 11.62 17.14
C TYR A 34 -4.76 10.29 16.39
N ILE A 35 -3.64 9.79 15.85
CA ILE A 35 -3.60 8.50 15.15
C ILE A 35 -3.34 7.38 16.15
N ASN A 36 -4.04 6.25 15.98
CA ASN A 36 -3.86 5.07 16.81
C ASN A 36 -2.45 4.47 16.61
N ILE A 37 -1.92 3.79 17.65
CA ILE A 37 -0.61 3.13 17.62
C ILE A 37 -0.48 2.12 16.47
N TYR A 38 -1.58 1.44 16.11
CA TYR A 38 -1.59 0.45 15.03
C TYR A 38 -1.88 1.03 13.65
N GLN A 39 -2.09 2.35 13.56
CA GLN A 39 -2.45 3.02 12.32
C GLN A 39 -1.29 3.85 11.78
N LEU A 40 -1.21 3.89 10.45
CA LEU A 40 -0.33 4.77 9.70
C LEU A 40 -1.16 5.74 8.87
N GLY A 41 -1.04 7.02 9.15
CA GLY A 41 -1.64 8.06 8.34
C GLY A 41 -0.92 8.21 7.01
N VAL A 42 -1.61 7.90 5.93
CA VAL A 42 -1.07 7.97 4.57
C VAL A 42 -1.76 9.09 3.80
N PRO A 43 -1.00 10.02 3.19
CA PRO A 43 -1.59 11.04 2.32
C PRO A 43 -2.36 10.44 1.17
N LYS A 44 -3.51 11.03 0.81
CA LYS A 44 -4.38 10.56 -0.28
C LYS A 44 -3.63 10.37 -1.59
N LYS A 45 -2.70 11.27 -1.94
CA LYS A 45 -1.87 11.16 -3.15
C LYS A 45 -1.09 9.85 -3.18
N ILE A 46 -0.43 9.49 -2.07
CA ILE A 46 0.33 8.26 -1.96
C ILE A 46 -0.60 7.04 -1.95
N ALA A 47 -1.76 7.13 -1.29
CA ALA A 47 -2.76 6.06 -1.28
C ALA A 47 -3.33 5.76 -2.68
N MET A 48 -3.40 6.75 -3.57
CA MET A 48 -3.80 6.56 -4.98
C MET A 48 -2.70 5.93 -5.84
N GLU A 49 -1.42 6.15 -5.49
CA GLU A 49 -0.28 5.54 -6.18
C GLU A 49 0.01 4.13 -5.67
N LEU A 50 -0.17 3.91 -4.37
CA LEU A 50 0.04 2.61 -3.73
C LEU A 50 -1.17 1.71 -4.02
N THR A 51 -1.05 0.86 -5.02
CA THR A 51 -2.13 -0.05 -5.40
C THR A 51 -2.03 -1.38 -4.66
N ILE A 52 -3.20 -1.92 -4.32
CA ILE A 52 -3.34 -3.23 -3.69
C ILE A 52 -4.09 -4.14 -4.67
N PRO A 53 -3.51 -5.29 -5.06
CA PRO A 53 -4.17 -6.23 -5.93
C PRO A 53 -5.28 -6.94 -5.18
N GLU A 54 -6.46 -6.96 -5.76
CA GLU A 54 -7.62 -7.68 -5.25
C GLU A 54 -8.21 -8.54 -6.37
N GLU A 55 -8.34 -9.84 -6.12
CA GLU A 55 -8.92 -10.77 -7.07
C GLU A 55 -10.44 -10.61 -7.13
N VAL A 56 -10.99 -10.63 -8.35
CA VAL A 56 -12.43 -10.52 -8.59
C VAL A 56 -13.12 -11.83 -8.24
N THR A 57 -13.91 -11.79 -7.19
CA THR A 57 -14.77 -12.89 -6.74
C THR A 57 -16.25 -12.55 -6.95
N PRO A 58 -17.17 -13.53 -6.97
CA PRO A 58 -18.59 -13.25 -7.10
C PRO A 58 -19.15 -12.33 -6.00
N GLN A 59 -18.49 -12.27 -4.85
CA GLN A 59 -18.91 -11.47 -3.71
C GLN A 59 -18.50 -10.00 -3.84
N ASN A 60 -17.28 -9.72 -4.35
CA ASN A 60 -16.73 -8.38 -4.42
C ASN A 60 -16.87 -7.70 -5.79
N ILE A 61 -17.35 -8.42 -6.82
CA ILE A 61 -17.43 -7.92 -8.20
C ILE A 61 -18.17 -6.58 -8.31
N LYS A 62 -19.29 -6.40 -7.58
CA LYS A 62 -20.06 -5.15 -7.59
C LYS A 62 -19.26 -3.98 -7.04
N TYR A 63 -18.51 -4.23 -5.96
CA TYR A 63 -17.66 -3.24 -5.33
C TYR A 63 -16.49 -2.85 -6.23
N LEU A 64 -15.77 -3.84 -6.76
CA LEU A 64 -14.62 -3.61 -7.65
C LEU A 64 -15.04 -2.94 -8.96
N THR A 65 -16.21 -3.29 -9.52
CA THR A 65 -16.73 -2.60 -10.71
C THR A 65 -16.93 -1.10 -10.45
N LYS A 66 -17.45 -0.73 -9.27
CA LYS A 66 -17.59 0.68 -8.89
C LYS A 66 -16.24 1.39 -8.81
N LEU A 67 -15.20 0.74 -8.25
CA LEU A 67 -13.85 1.31 -8.18
C LEU A 67 -13.22 1.47 -9.58
N VAL A 68 -13.43 0.50 -10.47
CA VAL A 68 -12.94 0.56 -11.85
C VAL A 68 -13.65 1.68 -12.64
N LEU A 69 -14.94 1.91 -12.41
CA LEU A 69 -15.69 3.03 -13.02
C LEU A 69 -15.18 4.39 -12.54
N ASN A 70 -14.80 4.50 -11.26
CA ASN A 70 -14.20 5.73 -10.73
C ASN A 70 -12.84 6.03 -11.39
N GLY A 71 -12.14 5.00 -11.85
CA GLY A 71 -10.85 5.13 -12.53
C GLY A 71 -9.71 5.54 -11.59
N ARG A 72 -8.63 6.04 -12.19
CA ARG A 72 -7.40 6.39 -11.49
C ARG A 72 -7.47 7.73 -10.75
N ASP A 73 -8.17 8.69 -11.32
CA ASP A 73 -8.12 10.08 -10.84
C ASP A 73 -9.07 10.35 -9.67
N THR A 74 -10.04 9.47 -9.46
CA THR A 74 -11.05 9.60 -8.40
C THR A 74 -10.76 8.63 -7.25
N TYR A 75 -10.67 9.14 -6.03
CA TYR A 75 -10.53 8.31 -4.83
C TYR A 75 -11.91 8.06 -4.17
N PRO A 76 -12.24 6.82 -3.79
CA PRO A 76 -11.53 5.56 -4.04
C PRO A 76 -11.70 5.07 -5.49
N GLY A 77 -10.64 4.53 -6.08
CA GLY A 77 -10.62 4.03 -7.45
C GLY A 77 -9.65 2.89 -7.68
N ALA A 78 -9.31 2.66 -8.94
CA ALA A 78 -8.34 1.65 -9.34
C ALA A 78 -7.42 2.18 -10.45
N ASN A 79 -6.18 1.67 -10.50
CA ASN A 79 -5.19 2.07 -11.51
C ASN A 79 -5.15 1.11 -12.69
N PHE A 80 -5.18 -0.19 -12.42
CA PHE A 80 -5.01 -1.22 -13.44
C PHE A 80 -5.96 -2.38 -13.21
N VAL A 81 -6.29 -3.07 -14.30
CA VAL A 81 -6.94 -4.38 -14.28
C VAL A 81 -6.01 -5.36 -14.98
N LEU A 82 -5.65 -6.42 -14.31
CA LEU A 82 -4.88 -7.53 -14.84
C LEU A 82 -5.86 -8.64 -15.22
N ARG A 83 -5.92 -8.96 -16.51
CA ARG A 83 -6.74 -10.05 -17.04
C ARG A 83 -5.85 -11.20 -17.42
N TYR A 84 -6.17 -12.37 -16.93
CA TYR A 84 -5.50 -13.60 -17.31
C TYR A 84 -6.25 -14.25 -18.47
N ILE A 85 -5.58 -14.38 -19.61
CA ILE A 85 -6.13 -15.02 -20.81
C ILE A 85 -5.37 -16.31 -21.02
N TYR A 86 -6.11 -17.41 -21.07
CA TYR A 86 -5.52 -18.73 -21.37
C TYR A 86 -5.57 -18.96 -22.88
N ARG A 87 -4.39 -19.03 -23.52
CA ARG A 87 -4.24 -19.35 -24.95
C ARG A 87 -3.13 -20.40 -25.13
N ASP A 88 -3.41 -21.41 -25.96
CA ASP A 88 -2.42 -22.41 -26.39
C ASP A 88 -1.60 -23.04 -25.26
N GLY A 89 -2.24 -23.36 -24.13
CA GLY A 89 -1.55 -23.94 -22.97
C GLY A 89 -0.71 -22.95 -22.16
N LYS A 90 -0.71 -21.66 -22.51
CA LYS A 90 0.00 -20.61 -21.79
C LYS A 90 -0.99 -19.61 -21.21
N THR A 91 -0.71 -19.17 -19.97
CA THR A 91 -1.44 -18.08 -19.32
C THR A 91 -0.74 -16.76 -19.64
N GLU A 92 -1.40 -15.92 -20.44
CA GLU A 92 -0.93 -14.57 -20.72
C GLU A 92 -1.67 -13.57 -19.81
N SER A 93 -0.93 -12.63 -19.21
CA SER A 93 -1.52 -11.54 -18.43
C SER A 93 -1.60 -10.27 -19.27
N GLN A 94 -2.81 -9.78 -19.46
CA GLN A 94 -3.05 -8.49 -20.10
C GLN A 94 -3.26 -7.41 -19.04
N LYS A 95 -2.35 -6.43 -18.96
CA LYS A 95 -2.50 -5.26 -18.09
C LYS A 95 -3.27 -4.17 -18.80
N ILE A 96 -4.39 -3.77 -18.22
CA ILE A 96 -5.29 -2.73 -18.73
C ILE A 96 -5.14 -1.50 -17.85
N ASP A 97 -4.63 -0.38 -18.41
CA ASP A 97 -4.52 0.89 -17.68
C ASP A 97 -5.85 1.65 -17.76
N LEU A 98 -6.37 2.04 -16.61
CA LEU A 98 -7.64 2.76 -16.50
C LEU A 98 -7.53 4.25 -16.84
N LYS A 99 -6.31 4.81 -16.86
CA LYS A 99 -6.06 6.22 -17.19
C LYS A 99 -6.48 6.58 -18.63
N TYR A 100 -6.23 5.67 -19.57
CA TYR A 100 -6.41 5.93 -20.99
C TYR A 100 -7.73 5.40 -21.57
N ARG A 101 -8.57 4.74 -20.76
CA ARG A 101 -9.80 4.12 -21.24
C ARG A 101 -11.05 4.94 -20.95
N LYS A 102 -11.76 5.28 -22.01
CA LYS A 102 -13.08 5.95 -21.99
C LYS A 102 -14.27 4.97 -21.98
N LYS A 103 -14.05 3.65 -22.07
CA LYS A 103 -15.12 2.63 -22.14
C LYS A 103 -15.22 1.84 -20.85
N GLU A 104 -16.44 1.52 -20.45
CA GLU A 104 -16.72 0.59 -19.35
C GLU A 104 -15.99 -0.75 -19.58
N ILE A 105 -15.25 -1.15 -18.56
CA ILE A 105 -14.57 -2.44 -18.51
C ILE A 105 -15.46 -3.39 -17.71
N ARG A 106 -15.92 -4.44 -18.36
CA ARG A 106 -16.59 -5.54 -17.66
C ARG A 106 -15.52 -6.41 -17.00
N LEU A 107 -15.65 -6.59 -15.70
CA LEU A 107 -14.79 -7.47 -14.92
C LEU A 107 -15.27 -8.91 -15.06
N ASN A 108 -14.33 -9.82 -15.22
CA ASN A 108 -14.56 -11.26 -15.19
C ASN A 108 -14.09 -11.82 -13.85
N ILE A 109 -14.69 -12.91 -13.40
CA ILE A 109 -14.22 -13.64 -12.22
C ILE A 109 -12.81 -14.16 -12.53
N GLY A 110 -11.87 -13.94 -11.58
CA GLY A 110 -10.45 -14.29 -11.75
C GLY A 110 -9.59 -13.16 -12.34
N ASP A 111 -10.18 -12.03 -12.77
CA ASP A 111 -9.39 -10.83 -13.05
C ASP A 111 -8.80 -10.29 -11.72
N VAL A 112 -7.66 -9.62 -11.76
CA VAL A 112 -7.07 -8.93 -10.60
C VAL A 112 -7.14 -7.43 -10.81
N VAL A 113 -7.79 -6.73 -9.89
CA VAL A 113 -7.91 -5.27 -9.90
C VAL A 113 -6.88 -4.67 -8.95
N GLU A 114 -6.01 -3.80 -9.46
CA GLU A 114 -5.11 -2.99 -8.64
C GLU A 114 -5.86 -1.74 -8.16
N ARG A 115 -6.55 -1.86 -7.02
CA ARG A 115 -7.29 -0.76 -6.42
C ARG A 115 -6.39 0.16 -5.59
N HIS A 116 -6.82 1.38 -5.37
CA HIS A 116 -6.17 2.29 -4.43
C HIS A 116 -6.17 1.70 -3.01
N ALA A 117 -5.16 2.09 -2.24
CA ALA A 117 -5.12 1.75 -0.83
C ALA A 117 -6.26 2.45 -0.08
N ILE A 118 -6.97 1.73 0.77
CA ILE A 118 -8.09 2.23 1.57
C ILE A 118 -7.81 2.07 3.07
N ASN A 119 -8.68 2.69 3.88
CA ASN A 119 -8.59 2.54 5.32
C ASN A 119 -8.71 1.07 5.74
N GLY A 120 -7.82 0.63 6.62
CA GLY A 120 -7.78 -0.74 7.14
C GLY A 120 -6.85 -1.68 6.38
N ASP A 121 -6.38 -1.33 5.19
CA ASP A 121 -5.38 -2.12 4.49
C ASP A 121 -4.09 -2.24 5.30
N PHE A 122 -3.46 -3.40 5.25
CA PHE A 122 -2.25 -3.67 6.00
C PHE A 122 -1.01 -3.42 5.15
N VAL A 123 -0.08 -2.63 5.70
CA VAL A 123 1.19 -2.27 5.04
C VAL A 123 2.36 -2.47 5.96
N LEU A 124 3.51 -2.74 5.37
CA LEU A 124 4.77 -2.79 6.07
C LEU A 124 5.42 -1.41 6.02
N PHE A 125 5.64 -0.83 7.17
CA PHE A 125 6.29 0.46 7.35
C PHE A 125 7.74 0.26 7.76
N ASN A 126 8.66 0.83 6.98
CA ASN A 126 10.10 0.67 7.21
C ASN A 126 10.79 2.03 7.22
N ARG A 127 11.67 2.24 8.20
CA ARG A 127 12.63 3.33 8.23
C ARG A 127 14.02 2.79 7.91
N GLN A 128 14.69 3.40 6.97
CA GLN A 128 16.09 3.10 6.65
C GLN A 128 17.06 3.92 7.55
N PRO A 129 18.17 3.33 8.03
CA PRO A 129 18.62 1.95 7.83
C PRO A 129 17.84 0.94 8.71
N SER A 130 17.52 -0.24 8.14
CA SER A 130 16.74 -1.30 8.82
C SER A 130 17.66 -2.18 9.68
N LEU A 131 18.36 -1.58 10.64
CA LEU A 131 19.35 -2.28 11.48
C LEU A 131 18.72 -3.13 12.59
N HIS A 132 17.51 -2.82 13.00
CA HIS A 132 16.83 -3.46 14.13
C HIS A 132 15.39 -3.85 13.76
N LYS A 133 14.85 -4.87 14.45
CA LYS A 133 13.45 -5.30 14.26
C LYS A 133 12.42 -4.16 14.38
N PRO A 134 12.55 -3.19 15.33
CA PRO A 134 11.63 -2.06 15.42
C PRO A 134 11.64 -1.10 14.22
N SER A 135 12.67 -1.16 13.37
CA SER A 135 12.73 -0.33 12.16
C SER A 135 11.74 -0.75 11.08
N MET A 136 11.11 -1.92 11.21
CA MET A 136 10.17 -2.46 10.25
C MET A 136 8.96 -3.05 10.99
N MET A 137 7.80 -2.40 10.89
CA MET A 137 6.57 -2.84 11.56
C MET A 137 5.37 -2.77 10.62
N GLY A 138 4.37 -3.61 10.90
CA GLY A 138 3.10 -3.61 10.17
C GLY A 138 2.10 -2.64 10.79
N HIS A 139 1.44 -1.86 9.95
CA HIS A 139 0.40 -0.91 10.36
C HIS A 139 -0.81 -1.00 9.44
N HIS A 140 -1.97 -0.62 9.95
CA HIS A 140 -3.17 -0.41 9.14
C HIS A 140 -3.18 1.00 8.57
N ILE A 141 -3.51 1.14 7.29
CA ILE A 141 -3.63 2.44 6.63
C ILE A 141 -4.80 3.23 7.21
N HIS A 142 -4.55 4.49 7.48
CA HIS A 142 -5.55 5.52 7.67
C HIS A 142 -5.32 6.63 6.64
N VAL A 143 -6.18 6.72 5.63
CA VAL A 143 -6.01 7.69 4.54
C VAL A 143 -6.40 9.07 5.02
N LEU A 144 -5.48 10.02 4.87
CA LEU A 144 -5.68 11.42 5.24
C LEU A 144 -6.21 12.19 4.03
N ASP A 145 -7.47 12.61 4.10
CA ASP A 145 -8.13 13.38 3.04
C ASP A 145 -7.89 14.91 3.20
N ARG A 146 -6.66 15.28 3.54
CA ARG A 146 -6.21 16.68 3.61
C ARG A 146 -5.23 16.94 2.47
N ALA A 147 -5.53 17.92 1.65
CA ALA A 147 -4.71 18.26 0.48
C ALA A 147 -3.31 18.82 0.83
N ASP A 148 -3.17 19.38 2.01
CA ASP A 148 -1.94 19.97 2.56
C ASP A 148 -0.97 18.94 3.16
N VAL A 149 -1.43 17.72 3.43
CA VAL A 149 -0.61 16.68 4.06
C VAL A 149 0.08 15.84 3.00
N ASN A 150 1.41 15.92 2.95
CA ASN A 150 2.25 15.12 2.08
C ASN A 150 3.19 14.17 2.85
N THR A 151 3.03 14.08 4.19
CA THR A 151 3.91 13.30 5.08
C THR A 151 3.14 12.15 5.72
N PHE A 152 3.86 11.07 6.01
CA PHE A 152 3.29 9.99 6.82
C PHE A 152 3.06 10.47 8.25
N ARG A 153 1.93 10.10 8.80
CA ARG A 153 1.57 10.40 10.17
C ARG A 153 1.61 9.13 11.00
N VAL A 154 2.33 9.15 12.10
CA VAL A 154 2.43 8.04 13.04
C VAL A 154 2.17 8.54 14.47
N ASN A 155 1.67 7.65 15.32
CA ASN A 155 1.50 7.99 16.73
C ASN A 155 2.84 8.38 17.35
N VAL A 156 2.82 9.34 18.27
CA VAL A 156 4.02 9.85 18.97
C VAL A 156 4.81 8.70 19.64
N SER A 157 4.10 7.73 20.22
CA SER A 157 4.73 6.57 20.89
C SER A 157 5.46 5.65 19.91
N VAL A 158 4.99 5.57 18.66
CA VAL A 158 5.60 4.77 17.59
C VAL A 158 6.76 5.52 16.94
N CYS A 159 6.72 6.84 16.95
CA CYS A 159 7.77 7.67 16.39
C CYS A 159 9.13 7.48 17.09
N GLY A 160 9.14 7.21 18.40
CA GLY A 160 10.36 6.94 19.19
C GLY A 160 11.21 5.80 18.63
N PRO A 161 10.67 4.59 18.44
CA PRO A 161 11.40 3.46 17.85
C PRO A 161 11.87 3.70 16.40
N TYR A 162 11.16 4.54 15.64
CA TYR A 162 11.55 4.93 14.29
C TYR A 162 12.50 6.12 14.25
N GLY A 163 12.60 6.90 15.34
CA GLY A 163 13.51 8.03 15.49
C GLY A 163 14.64 7.70 16.45
N ALA A 164 15.89 7.75 16.03
CA ALA A 164 17.01 7.74 16.98
C ALA A 164 16.92 8.98 17.88
N ASP A 165 17.10 8.77 19.19
CA ASP A 165 17.43 9.77 20.18
C ASP A 165 16.59 11.05 20.24
N GLY A 166 15.48 10.96 20.93
CA GLY A 166 14.73 12.05 21.56
C GLY A 166 14.96 13.47 21.10
N LYS A 167 13.92 14.17 20.79
CA LYS A 167 13.78 15.64 20.79
C LYS A 167 13.75 16.39 19.49
N ASN A 168 13.65 16.00 18.34
CA ASN A 168 13.33 16.83 17.15
C ASN A 168 13.56 16.15 15.80
N GLN A 169 13.96 14.89 15.79
CA GLN A 169 14.41 14.22 14.57
C GLN A 169 13.29 13.52 13.76
N CYS A 170 12.09 13.35 14.30
CA CYS A 170 10.98 12.81 13.50
C CYS A 170 10.59 13.69 12.30
N ARG A 171 10.93 14.97 12.34
CA ARG A 171 10.57 15.94 11.29
C ARG A 171 11.33 15.79 9.97
N GLN A 172 12.43 15.02 9.93
CA GLN A 172 13.27 14.92 8.73
C GLN A 172 13.57 13.49 8.27
N GLN A 173 12.95 12.49 8.90
CA GLN A 173 13.23 11.10 8.55
C GLN A 173 12.26 10.60 7.50
N GLU A 174 12.79 10.04 6.45
CA GLU A 174 12.02 9.40 5.41
C GLU A 174 11.76 7.95 5.76
N ALA A 175 10.55 7.49 5.51
CA ALA A 175 10.16 6.10 5.63
C ALA A 175 9.52 5.60 4.35
N LEU A 176 9.57 4.30 4.18
CA LEU A 176 9.06 3.59 3.04
C LEU A 176 7.91 2.70 3.50
N ILE A 177 6.81 2.74 2.79
CA ILE A 177 5.70 1.81 2.96
C ILE A 177 5.67 0.81 1.81
N LYS A 178 5.38 -0.44 2.13
CA LYS A 178 5.23 -1.53 1.17
C LYS A 178 3.90 -2.21 1.40
N ARG A 179 3.23 -2.58 0.31
CA ARG A 179 2.06 -3.45 0.41
C ARG A 179 2.47 -4.85 0.84
N VAL A 180 1.65 -5.48 1.65
CA VAL A 180 1.77 -6.91 1.95
C VAL A 180 0.86 -7.63 0.97
N THR A 181 1.45 -8.40 0.07
CA THR A 181 0.71 -9.33 -0.78
C THR A 181 0.63 -10.67 -0.07
N SER A 182 -0.56 -11.18 0.09
CA SER A 182 -0.83 -12.53 0.58
C SER A 182 -0.36 -13.60 -0.42
#